data_3de5d93635c70979d5bee663b6c11b35
#
_entry.id   3de5d93635c70979d5bee663b6c11b35
#
_cell.length_a   1.000
_cell.length_b   1.000
_cell.length_c   1.000
_cell.angle_alpha   90.00
_cell.angle_beta   90.00
_cell.angle_gamma   90.00
#
_symmetry.space_group_name_H-M   'P 1'
#
loop_
_entity.id
_entity.type
_entity.pdbx_description
1 polymer ?
#
loop_
_entity_poly.entity_id
_entity_poly.type
_entity_poly.pdbx_seq_one_letter_code
_entity_poly.pdbx_strand_id
1 'polypeptide(L)'
;QAPVHQLGLDLWRDVVVRRASIGARARAVALAAVDSERGGAVVDRALLRSFTSMLADLGQSVYASDFEGFYLEETAAYYAREAAAAMRELRPPQYLAAAEGRLAAEADRVSHYLDASTSAPATAAVERELLGRHAAAIVSAEEGGAVSLMEADALGDLKRMYALLGRVEGGHDLLRAAMSEHVRSSGAALVRASNSSSSSAPAAAVSSSAAPAAAAATSTAAADAPREPIAFVDRLLSEKRKYDAIVRRSFDADKTFGNALNSAFEHFVNLAPRAPEFVSLYMDDRLRRAARGGSGAGGAGGAGANNAAGNDTGGGEEAKAEKGDADLDAADTDAAAAPTSANANNNANDDDNEAALDRALVLFRFLQEKDVFERYYKAHLAKRLLASSQRPLCDDAERRVLVKLKTECGYQFTSKLESMFADVRTSRDLNAEWKAHRAASAAAAAAAAGPSTTGEGDNAAATAAPSNAQPPASTSAPASDASSIELSVQVLTTGSWPTPAPCACSVPRAVAAARDAFVEFYLSKHGGRRLAWQPGMGSAELRAVFGL
;
A
#
# COMPACT_ATOMS: atom_id res chain seq x y z
N GLN A 1 6.87 57.47 -51.55
CA GLN A 1 7.72 56.85 -52.61
C GLN A 1 8.47 55.72 -51.95
N ALA A 2 8.33 54.48 -52.48
CA ALA A 2 9.10 53.36 -51.98
C ALA A 2 10.60 53.63 -52.16
N PRO A 3 11.48 53.24 -51.20
CA PRO A 3 12.92 53.36 -51.37
C PRO A 3 13.34 52.58 -52.61
N VAL A 4 14.37 53.14 -53.37
CA VAL A 4 14.86 52.51 -54.60
C VAL A 4 15.23 51.06 -54.45
N HIS A 5 15.72 50.67 -53.27
CA HIS A 5 16.01 49.29 -52.90
C HIS A 5 14.75 48.42 -52.92
N GLN A 6 13.63 48.87 -52.33
CA GLN A 6 12.38 48.14 -52.31
C GLN A 6 11.82 47.94 -53.72
N LEU A 7 11.89 48.96 -54.56
CA LEU A 7 11.48 48.86 -55.96
C LEU A 7 12.33 47.82 -56.73
N GLY A 8 13.63 47.73 -56.42
CA GLY A 8 14.53 46.73 -57.01
C GLY A 8 14.12 45.28 -56.56
N LEU A 9 13.82 45.09 -55.29
CA LEU A 9 13.35 43.83 -54.77
C LEU A 9 11.98 43.40 -55.35
N ASP A 10 11.07 44.35 -55.50
CA ASP A 10 9.74 44.07 -56.09
C ASP A 10 9.87 43.68 -57.57
N LEU A 11 10.72 44.37 -58.34
CA LEU A 11 11.02 44.02 -59.75
C LEU A 11 11.67 42.61 -59.83
N TRP A 12 12.65 42.32 -58.97
CA TRP A 12 13.31 41.02 -58.94
C TRP A 12 12.30 39.90 -58.61
N ARG A 13 11.45 40.13 -57.65
CA ARG A 13 10.36 39.21 -57.29
C ARG A 13 9.44 38.91 -58.48
N ASP A 14 8.92 39.96 -59.13
CA ASP A 14 7.89 39.83 -60.15
C ASP A 14 8.42 39.36 -61.50
N VAL A 15 9.64 39.82 -61.90
CA VAL A 15 10.22 39.48 -63.19
C VAL A 15 11.07 38.22 -63.18
N VAL A 16 11.74 37.91 -62.07
CA VAL A 16 12.65 36.76 -62.01
C VAL A 16 12.02 35.62 -61.21
N VAL A 17 11.67 35.82 -59.94
CA VAL A 17 11.24 34.75 -59.04
C VAL A 17 9.86 34.22 -59.41
N ARG A 18 8.90 35.11 -59.72
CA ARG A 18 7.53 34.71 -60.10
C ARG A 18 7.38 34.35 -61.57
N ARG A 19 8.45 34.40 -62.34
CA ARG A 19 8.40 33.86 -63.70
C ARG A 19 8.26 32.34 -63.64
N ALA A 20 7.13 31.80 -64.13
CA ALA A 20 6.75 30.41 -63.99
C ALA A 20 7.86 29.38 -64.34
N SER A 21 8.68 29.72 -65.37
CA SER A 21 9.76 28.84 -65.81
C SER A 21 10.99 28.85 -64.87
N ILE A 22 11.24 29.94 -64.13
CA ILE A 22 12.43 30.10 -63.26
C ILE A 22 12.05 29.68 -61.82
N GLY A 23 11.03 30.27 -61.23
CA GLY A 23 10.64 30.01 -59.84
C GLY A 23 10.25 28.57 -59.60
N ALA A 24 9.40 27.98 -60.47
CA ALA A 24 9.03 26.58 -60.34
C ALA A 24 10.22 25.63 -60.46
N ARG A 25 11.16 25.91 -61.36
CA ARG A 25 12.36 25.08 -61.54
C ARG A 25 13.34 25.22 -60.38
N ALA A 26 13.57 26.42 -59.87
CA ALA A 26 14.43 26.66 -58.73
C ALA A 26 13.86 25.95 -57.47
N ARG A 27 12.57 26.09 -57.22
CA ARG A 27 11.87 25.35 -56.15
C ARG A 27 12.01 23.84 -56.31
N ALA A 28 11.77 23.30 -57.53
CA ALA A 28 11.87 21.86 -57.76
C ALA A 28 13.30 21.34 -57.49
N VAL A 29 14.32 22.07 -57.87
CA VAL A 29 15.73 21.72 -57.61
C VAL A 29 16.03 21.79 -56.12
N ALA A 30 15.54 22.81 -55.39
CA ALA A 30 15.74 22.94 -53.97
C ALA A 30 15.03 21.79 -53.19
N LEU A 31 13.79 21.48 -53.54
CA LEU A 31 13.04 20.36 -52.91
C LEU A 31 13.69 18.99 -53.21
N ALA A 32 14.15 18.76 -54.43
CA ALA A 32 14.88 17.53 -54.79
C ALA A 32 16.21 17.40 -54.04
N ALA A 33 16.91 18.51 -53.77
CA ALA A 33 18.11 18.49 -52.93
C ALA A 33 17.77 18.10 -51.48
N VAL A 34 16.71 18.64 -50.91
CA VAL A 34 16.23 18.26 -49.57
C VAL A 34 15.88 16.76 -49.50
N ASP A 35 15.16 16.25 -50.50
CA ASP A 35 14.79 14.82 -50.53
C ASP A 35 16.02 13.91 -50.69
N SER A 36 17.01 14.31 -51.48
CA SER A 36 18.30 13.62 -51.59
C SER A 36 19.05 13.58 -50.26
N GLU A 37 19.04 14.66 -49.49
CA GLU A 37 19.62 14.73 -48.15
C GLU A 37 18.88 13.83 -47.15
N ARG A 38 17.57 13.78 -47.21
CA ARG A 38 16.76 12.84 -46.40
C ARG A 38 17.13 11.40 -46.69
N GLY A 39 17.45 11.08 -47.94
CA GLY A 39 17.98 9.80 -48.40
C GLY A 39 19.44 9.51 -48.02
N GLY A 40 20.14 10.46 -47.36
CA GLY A 40 21.52 10.31 -46.90
C GLY A 40 22.57 10.85 -47.86
N ALA A 41 22.20 11.53 -48.96
CA ALA A 41 23.13 12.17 -49.86
C ALA A 41 23.69 13.49 -49.26
N VAL A 42 24.93 13.83 -49.62
CA VAL A 42 25.53 15.11 -49.21
C VAL A 42 25.07 16.19 -50.18
N VAL A 43 24.49 17.26 -49.63
CA VAL A 43 24.00 18.42 -50.41
C VAL A 43 24.70 19.70 -49.98
N ASP A 44 24.72 20.69 -50.88
CA ASP A 44 25.23 22.02 -50.55
C ASP A 44 24.20 22.83 -49.74
N ARG A 45 24.29 22.70 -48.40
CA ARG A 45 23.44 23.42 -47.45
C ARG A 45 23.59 24.94 -47.54
N ALA A 46 24.78 25.45 -47.94
CA ALA A 46 25.03 26.88 -48.08
C ALA A 46 24.24 27.46 -49.26
N LEU A 47 24.19 26.72 -50.37
CA LEU A 47 23.37 27.10 -51.51
C LEU A 47 21.87 27.12 -51.18
N LEU A 48 21.38 26.09 -50.48
CA LEU A 48 19.98 26.02 -50.02
C LEU A 48 19.66 27.21 -49.11
N ARG A 49 20.53 27.52 -48.14
CA ARG A 49 20.36 28.67 -47.25
C ARG A 49 20.34 30.00 -48.02
N SER A 50 21.24 30.17 -48.99
CA SER A 50 21.24 31.38 -49.79
C SER A 50 19.96 31.56 -50.60
N PHE A 51 19.40 30.46 -51.11
CA PHE A 51 18.14 30.47 -51.85
C PHE A 51 16.94 30.81 -50.94
N THR A 52 16.83 30.18 -49.76
CA THR A 52 15.74 30.42 -48.81
C THR A 52 15.81 31.81 -48.20
N SER A 53 17.03 32.30 -47.84
CA SER A 53 17.24 33.65 -47.34
C SER A 53 16.86 34.71 -48.38
N MET A 54 17.22 34.50 -49.66
CA MET A 54 16.80 35.39 -50.75
C MET A 54 15.28 35.51 -50.85
N LEU A 55 14.54 34.39 -50.71
CA LEU A 55 13.07 34.42 -50.75
C LEU A 55 12.49 35.13 -49.51
N ALA A 56 13.08 34.97 -48.33
CA ALA A 56 12.68 35.67 -47.11
C ALA A 56 12.95 37.19 -47.20
N ASP A 57 14.10 37.59 -47.78
CA ASP A 57 14.45 39.00 -48.03
C ASP A 57 13.49 39.69 -49.02
N LEU A 58 12.94 38.92 -49.98
CA LEU A 58 11.90 39.42 -50.90
C LEU A 58 10.54 39.59 -50.22
N GLY A 59 10.39 39.05 -49.02
CA GLY A 59 9.20 39.15 -48.17
C GLY A 59 8.72 37.82 -47.66
N GLN A 60 8.34 37.79 -46.39
CA GLN A 60 7.86 36.55 -45.72
C GLN A 60 6.69 35.90 -46.45
N SER A 61 5.80 36.69 -47.05
CA SER A 61 4.69 36.17 -47.86
C SER A 61 5.16 35.46 -49.14
N VAL A 62 6.27 35.92 -49.74
CA VAL A 62 6.88 35.29 -50.92
C VAL A 62 7.50 33.96 -50.52
N TYR A 63 8.25 33.93 -49.43
CA TYR A 63 8.82 32.71 -48.90
C TYR A 63 7.72 31.67 -48.61
N ALA A 64 6.66 32.09 -47.90
CA ALA A 64 5.56 31.20 -47.52
C ALA A 64 4.80 30.63 -48.75
N SER A 65 4.44 31.49 -49.73
CA SER A 65 3.66 31.06 -50.89
C SER A 65 4.48 30.34 -51.96
N ASP A 66 5.73 30.75 -52.16
CA ASP A 66 6.52 30.28 -53.30
C ASP A 66 7.46 29.11 -52.94
N PHE A 67 7.68 28.85 -51.64
CA PHE A 67 8.54 27.77 -51.20
C PHE A 67 7.98 26.94 -49.98
N GLU A 68 7.66 27.58 -48.87
CA GLU A 68 7.33 26.90 -47.59
C GLU A 68 6.14 25.95 -47.74
N GLY A 69 5.06 26.39 -48.38
CA GLY A 69 3.88 25.56 -48.60
C GLY A 69 4.21 24.25 -49.32
N PHE A 70 5.00 24.35 -50.42
CA PHE A 70 5.44 23.16 -51.18
C PHE A 70 6.42 22.29 -50.40
N TYR A 71 7.30 22.89 -49.58
CA TYR A 71 8.21 22.16 -48.72
C TYR A 71 7.43 21.34 -47.68
N LEU A 72 6.41 21.91 -47.05
CA LEU A 72 5.58 21.22 -46.07
C LEU A 72 4.76 20.08 -46.71
N GLU A 73 4.23 20.28 -47.92
CA GLU A 73 3.53 19.23 -48.67
C GLU A 73 4.45 18.06 -49.03
N GLU A 74 5.66 18.34 -49.56
CA GLU A 74 6.62 17.30 -49.90
C GLU A 74 7.18 16.60 -48.66
N THR A 75 7.40 17.35 -47.57
CA THR A 75 7.79 16.79 -46.28
C THR A 75 6.75 15.81 -45.73
N ALA A 76 5.50 16.19 -45.77
CA ALA A 76 4.41 15.32 -45.37
C ALA A 76 4.34 14.05 -46.25
N ALA A 77 4.43 14.20 -47.57
CA ALA A 77 4.40 13.08 -48.50
C ALA A 77 5.59 12.12 -48.33
N TYR A 78 6.79 12.66 -48.08
CA TYR A 78 8.01 11.89 -47.81
C TYR A 78 7.83 11.03 -46.55
N TYR A 79 7.51 11.67 -45.43
CA TYR A 79 7.36 10.95 -44.14
C TYR A 79 6.16 10.02 -44.08
N ALA A 80 5.09 10.30 -44.82
CA ALA A 80 3.98 9.36 -44.94
C ALA A 80 4.38 8.04 -45.62
N ARG A 81 5.22 8.13 -46.70
CA ARG A 81 5.77 6.94 -47.39
C ARG A 81 6.75 6.16 -46.50
N GLU A 82 7.67 6.90 -45.83
CA GLU A 82 8.65 6.30 -44.92
C GLU A 82 8.00 5.62 -43.73
N ALA A 83 7.03 6.30 -43.09
CA ALA A 83 6.28 5.73 -41.97
C ALA A 83 5.54 4.43 -42.35
N ALA A 84 4.87 4.42 -43.52
CA ALA A 84 4.16 3.25 -43.98
C ALA A 84 5.10 2.06 -44.28
N ALA A 85 6.32 2.30 -44.74
CA ALA A 85 7.35 1.27 -44.92
C ALA A 85 7.89 0.76 -43.57
N ALA A 86 8.30 1.72 -42.71
CA ALA A 86 8.87 1.40 -41.41
C ALA A 86 7.90 0.65 -40.47
N MET A 87 6.61 0.98 -40.51
CA MET A 87 5.58 0.28 -39.72
C MET A 87 5.36 -1.18 -40.14
N ARG A 88 5.78 -1.59 -41.34
CA ARG A 88 5.73 -2.99 -41.79
C ARG A 88 6.95 -3.79 -41.38
N GLU A 89 8.08 -3.14 -41.25
CA GLU A 89 9.39 -3.77 -41.05
C GLU A 89 9.86 -3.76 -39.58
N LEU A 90 9.49 -2.69 -38.85
CA LEU A 90 9.99 -2.44 -37.49
C LEU A 90 8.92 -2.69 -36.46
N ARG A 91 9.35 -3.20 -35.31
CA ARG A 91 8.51 -3.24 -34.10
C ARG A 91 8.36 -1.83 -33.49
N PRO A 92 7.27 -1.55 -32.76
CA PRO A 92 7.01 -0.23 -32.20
C PRO A 92 8.18 0.44 -31.47
N PRO A 93 8.97 -0.23 -30.60
CA PRO A 93 10.11 0.42 -29.95
C PRO A 93 11.20 0.88 -30.94
N GLN A 94 11.47 0.04 -31.97
CA GLN A 94 12.45 0.36 -33.01
C GLN A 94 11.91 1.48 -33.93
N TYR A 95 10.63 1.42 -34.26
CA TYR A 95 9.96 2.47 -35.02
C TYR A 95 10.03 3.81 -34.31
N LEU A 96 9.71 3.86 -33.01
CA LEU A 96 9.75 5.09 -32.21
C LEU A 96 11.18 5.64 -32.09
N ALA A 97 12.19 4.78 -31.97
CA ALA A 97 13.59 5.21 -31.98
C ALA A 97 14.00 5.80 -33.34
N ALA A 98 13.54 5.20 -34.44
CA ALA A 98 13.76 5.74 -35.78
C ALA A 98 13.04 7.08 -35.99
N ALA A 99 11.77 7.17 -35.56
CA ALA A 99 10.99 8.41 -35.62
C ALA A 99 11.64 9.55 -34.82
N GLU A 100 12.15 9.27 -33.62
CA GLU A 100 12.90 10.24 -32.81
C GLU A 100 14.14 10.76 -33.57
N GLY A 101 14.91 9.87 -34.21
CA GLY A 101 16.03 10.23 -35.03
C GLY A 101 15.64 11.08 -36.25
N ARG A 102 14.52 10.76 -36.90
CA ARG A 102 14.00 11.54 -38.03
C ARG A 102 13.53 12.94 -37.63
N LEU A 103 12.85 13.05 -36.50
CA LEU A 103 12.44 14.35 -35.93
C LEU A 103 13.65 15.24 -35.62
N ALA A 104 14.70 14.69 -35.03
CA ALA A 104 15.93 15.39 -34.74
C ALA A 104 16.64 15.82 -36.03
N ALA A 105 16.72 14.94 -37.02
CA ALA A 105 17.33 15.26 -38.33
C ALA A 105 16.59 16.35 -39.09
N GLU A 106 15.26 16.37 -39.03
CA GLU A 106 14.47 17.42 -39.70
C GLU A 106 14.60 18.77 -38.97
N ALA A 107 14.62 18.76 -37.63
CA ALA A 107 14.91 19.99 -36.86
C ALA A 107 16.29 20.56 -37.18
N ASP A 108 17.30 19.69 -37.37
CA ASP A 108 18.64 20.08 -37.80
C ASP A 108 18.62 20.75 -39.20
N ARG A 109 17.91 20.16 -40.17
CA ARG A 109 17.76 20.73 -41.52
C ARG A 109 17.10 22.10 -41.48
N VAL A 110 15.98 22.23 -40.76
CA VAL A 110 15.28 23.52 -40.63
C VAL A 110 16.22 24.59 -40.07
N SER A 111 16.97 24.27 -39.02
CA SER A 111 17.88 25.22 -38.38
C SER A 111 19.04 25.68 -39.31
N HIS A 112 19.47 24.81 -40.22
CA HIS A 112 20.62 25.10 -41.10
C HIS A 112 20.29 25.97 -42.28
N TYR A 113 19.18 25.73 -42.96
CA TYR A 113 18.95 26.39 -44.25
C TYR A 113 17.52 26.89 -44.49
N LEU A 114 16.60 26.75 -43.53
CA LEU A 114 15.24 27.29 -43.64
C LEU A 114 15.06 28.53 -42.76
N ASP A 115 14.01 29.28 -43.02
CA ASP A 115 13.60 30.36 -42.14
C ASP A 115 13.04 29.84 -40.83
N ALA A 116 13.26 30.58 -39.75
CA ALA A 116 12.81 30.17 -38.39
C ALA A 116 11.29 29.97 -38.31
N SER A 117 10.51 30.69 -39.14
CA SER A 117 9.04 30.52 -39.18
C SER A 117 8.61 29.14 -39.62
N THR A 118 9.40 28.43 -40.41
CA THR A 118 9.10 27.07 -40.91
C THR A 118 9.32 26.01 -39.84
N SER A 119 10.00 26.31 -38.73
CA SER A 119 10.34 25.30 -37.72
C SER A 119 9.13 24.64 -37.11
N ALA A 120 8.15 25.38 -36.61
CA ALA A 120 6.96 24.83 -35.98
C ALA A 120 6.06 24.07 -37.00
N PRO A 121 5.71 24.62 -38.18
CA PRO A 121 4.90 23.89 -39.16
C PRO A 121 5.59 22.63 -39.72
N ALA A 122 6.91 22.65 -39.93
CA ALA A 122 7.64 21.47 -40.37
C ALA A 122 7.64 20.36 -39.33
N THR A 123 7.94 20.69 -38.08
CA THR A 123 7.87 19.74 -36.98
C THR A 123 6.46 19.13 -36.85
N ALA A 124 5.43 19.97 -36.87
CA ALA A 124 4.04 19.51 -36.79
C ALA A 124 3.66 18.60 -37.97
N ALA A 125 4.15 18.89 -39.19
CA ALA A 125 3.89 18.01 -40.33
C ALA A 125 4.56 16.65 -40.17
N VAL A 126 5.82 16.60 -39.70
CA VAL A 126 6.54 15.34 -39.45
C VAL A 126 5.92 14.55 -38.30
N GLU A 127 5.58 15.19 -37.19
CA GLU A 127 4.90 14.55 -36.04
C GLU A 127 3.57 13.95 -36.43
N ARG A 128 2.78 14.64 -37.21
CA ARG A 128 1.49 14.15 -37.71
C ARG A 128 1.66 12.90 -38.57
N GLU A 129 2.63 12.89 -39.48
CA GLU A 129 2.81 11.76 -40.41
C GLU A 129 3.50 10.56 -39.73
N LEU A 130 4.56 10.78 -38.93
CA LEU A 130 5.28 9.70 -38.26
C LEU A 130 4.52 9.16 -37.03
N LEU A 131 3.91 10.02 -36.25
CA LEU A 131 3.31 9.64 -34.97
C LEU A 131 1.78 9.65 -35.01
N GLY A 132 1.18 10.77 -35.43
CA GLY A 132 -0.26 10.99 -35.31
C GLY A 132 -1.10 9.94 -36.03
N ARG A 133 -0.77 9.65 -37.28
CA ARG A 133 -1.49 8.66 -38.10
C ARG A 133 -1.33 7.23 -37.62
N HIS A 134 -0.24 6.94 -36.90
CA HIS A 134 0.13 5.59 -36.47
C HIS A 134 -0.02 5.37 -34.97
N ALA A 135 -0.37 6.40 -34.18
CA ALA A 135 -0.43 6.34 -32.72
C ALA A 135 -1.27 5.17 -32.20
N ALA A 136 -2.46 4.97 -32.74
CA ALA A 136 -3.34 3.88 -32.35
C ALA A 136 -2.71 2.49 -32.65
N ALA A 137 -2.10 2.33 -33.84
CA ALA A 137 -1.44 1.08 -34.22
C ALA A 137 -0.20 0.79 -33.37
N ILE A 138 0.59 1.82 -33.04
CA ILE A 138 1.77 1.70 -32.18
C ILE A 138 1.37 1.26 -30.75
N VAL A 139 0.34 1.87 -30.19
CA VAL A 139 -0.13 1.57 -28.83
C VAL A 139 -0.75 0.18 -28.74
N SER A 140 -1.56 -0.22 -29.74
CA SER A 140 -2.31 -1.47 -29.74
C SER A 140 -1.55 -2.68 -30.31
N ALA A 141 -0.30 -2.53 -30.74
CA ALA A 141 0.47 -3.64 -31.30
C ALA A 141 0.63 -4.78 -30.28
N GLU A 142 0.48 -6.03 -30.72
CA GLU A 142 0.64 -7.22 -29.86
C GLU A 142 2.07 -7.38 -29.38
N GLU A 143 3.06 -7.16 -30.28
CA GLU A 143 4.47 -7.21 -29.93
C GLU A 143 5.06 -5.79 -29.88
N GLY A 144 5.59 -5.39 -28.72
CA GLY A 144 6.21 -4.08 -28.54
C GLY A 144 5.22 -2.90 -28.43
N GLY A 145 3.90 -3.15 -28.38
CA GLY A 145 2.91 -2.15 -28.04
C GLY A 145 2.89 -1.84 -26.54
N ALA A 146 2.03 -0.90 -26.14
CA ALA A 146 1.99 -0.42 -24.76
C ALA A 146 1.81 -1.54 -23.73
N VAL A 147 0.90 -2.48 -23.98
CA VAL A 147 0.62 -3.61 -23.08
C VAL A 147 1.83 -4.52 -22.95
N SER A 148 2.39 -4.96 -24.07
CA SER A 148 3.56 -5.83 -24.09
C SER A 148 4.77 -5.21 -23.38
N LEU A 149 4.99 -3.89 -23.53
CA LEU A 149 6.06 -3.16 -22.84
C LEU A 149 5.82 -3.05 -21.33
N MET A 150 4.55 -2.88 -20.89
CA MET A 150 4.20 -2.88 -19.47
C MET A 150 4.37 -4.26 -18.83
N GLU A 151 4.07 -5.34 -19.54
CA GLU A 151 4.28 -6.71 -19.08
C GLU A 151 5.77 -7.05 -18.94
N ALA A 152 6.58 -6.62 -19.92
CA ALA A 152 8.01 -6.84 -19.95
C ALA A 152 8.82 -5.88 -19.06
N ASP A 153 8.19 -4.93 -18.35
CA ASP A 153 8.86 -3.88 -17.55
C ASP A 153 9.88 -3.06 -18.35
N ALA A 154 9.62 -2.85 -19.65
CA ALA A 154 10.49 -2.10 -20.56
C ALA A 154 10.34 -0.58 -20.36
N LEU A 155 10.79 -0.08 -19.20
CA LEU A 155 10.57 1.29 -18.73
C LEU A 155 11.13 2.35 -19.68
N GLY A 156 12.28 2.07 -20.34
CA GLY A 156 12.92 2.98 -21.29
C GLY A 156 12.09 3.19 -22.57
N ASP A 157 11.54 2.11 -23.12
CA ASP A 157 10.72 2.15 -24.32
C ASP A 157 9.34 2.77 -24.03
N LEU A 158 8.76 2.47 -22.86
CA LEU A 158 7.56 3.15 -22.39
C LEU A 158 7.76 4.65 -22.22
N LYS A 159 8.91 5.08 -21.70
CA LYS A 159 9.24 6.50 -21.55
C LYS A 159 9.37 7.17 -22.90
N ARG A 160 10.04 6.54 -23.86
CA ARG A 160 10.12 7.04 -25.25
C ARG A 160 8.74 7.12 -25.89
N MET A 161 7.92 6.09 -25.74
CA MET A 161 6.54 6.07 -26.25
C MET A 161 5.72 7.22 -25.65
N TYR A 162 5.79 7.44 -24.34
CA TYR A 162 5.11 8.55 -23.66
C TYR A 162 5.56 9.91 -24.17
N ALA A 163 6.88 10.13 -24.27
CA ALA A 163 7.44 11.40 -24.72
C ALA A 163 7.07 11.74 -26.18
N LEU A 164 7.08 10.73 -27.06
CA LEU A 164 6.74 10.94 -28.48
C LEU A 164 5.24 11.08 -28.71
N LEU A 165 4.42 10.28 -28.06
CA LEU A 165 2.96 10.39 -28.16
C LEU A 165 2.43 11.68 -27.52
N GLY A 166 3.15 12.26 -26.54
CA GLY A 166 2.81 13.56 -25.97
C GLY A 166 2.93 14.74 -26.93
N ARG A 167 3.63 14.56 -28.06
CA ARG A 167 3.75 15.57 -29.11
C ARG A 167 2.55 15.61 -30.07
N VAL A 168 1.67 14.61 -29.96
CA VAL A 168 0.52 14.46 -30.87
C VAL A 168 -0.77 14.57 -30.08
N GLU A 169 -1.74 15.27 -30.66
CA GLU A 169 -3.07 15.41 -30.05
C GLU A 169 -3.73 14.04 -29.80
N GLY A 170 -4.21 13.81 -28.57
CA GLY A 170 -4.82 12.55 -28.18
C GLY A 170 -3.87 11.37 -27.96
N GLY A 171 -2.57 11.51 -28.19
CA GLY A 171 -1.62 10.41 -28.03
C GLY A 171 -1.51 9.88 -26.61
N HIS A 172 -1.47 10.77 -25.61
CA HIS A 172 -1.53 10.38 -24.20
C HIS A 172 -2.86 9.73 -23.83
N ASP A 173 -3.97 10.13 -24.43
CA ASP A 173 -5.29 9.54 -24.18
C ASP A 173 -5.37 8.08 -24.63
N LEU A 174 -4.80 7.78 -25.79
CA LEU A 174 -4.68 6.41 -26.30
C LEU A 174 -3.84 5.53 -25.37
N LEU A 175 -2.68 6.03 -24.94
CA LEU A 175 -1.78 5.29 -24.06
C LEU A 175 -2.43 5.06 -22.67
N ARG A 176 -3.11 6.08 -22.13
CA ARG A 176 -3.83 6.00 -20.86
C ARG A 176 -4.99 5.02 -20.93
N ALA A 177 -5.74 5.01 -22.01
CA ALA A 177 -6.84 4.06 -22.25
C ALA A 177 -6.31 2.62 -22.33
N ALA A 178 -5.23 2.37 -23.07
CA ALA A 178 -4.59 1.06 -23.18
C ALA A 178 -4.09 0.57 -21.80
N MET A 179 -3.42 1.42 -21.02
CA MET A 179 -2.99 1.09 -19.66
C MET A 179 -4.19 0.75 -18.76
N SER A 180 -5.23 1.58 -18.77
CA SER A 180 -6.40 1.40 -17.91
C SER A 180 -7.13 0.10 -18.22
N GLU A 181 -7.31 -0.23 -19.50
CA GLU A 181 -7.97 -1.46 -19.93
C GLU A 181 -7.13 -2.69 -19.59
N HIS A 182 -5.83 -2.64 -19.82
CA HIS A 182 -4.92 -3.71 -19.45
C HIS A 182 -4.96 -4.00 -17.94
N VAL A 183 -4.88 -2.96 -17.11
CA VAL A 183 -4.95 -3.10 -15.64
C VAL A 183 -6.29 -3.67 -15.20
N ARG A 184 -7.40 -3.25 -15.81
CA ARG A 184 -8.73 -3.80 -15.51
C ARG A 184 -8.83 -5.28 -15.87
N SER A 185 -8.39 -5.67 -17.05
CA SER A 185 -8.47 -7.04 -17.54
C SER A 185 -7.57 -7.98 -16.74
N SER A 186 -6.33 -7.58 -16.47
CA SER A 186 -5.37 -8.31 -15.63
C SER A 186 -5.89 -8.46 -14.20
N GLY A 187 -6.38 -7.36 -13.60
CA GLY A 187 -6.98 -7.37 -12.27
C GLY A 187 -8.22 -8.26 -12.17
N ALA A 188 -9.10 -8.20 -13.18
CA ALA A 188 -10.28 -9.07 -13.24
C ALA A 188 -9.91 -10.57 -13.39
N ALA A 189 -8.80 -10.88 -14.06
CA ALA A 189 -8.28 -12.25 -14.14
C ALA A 189 -7.77 -12.73 -12.78
N LEU A 190 -7.06 -11.88 -12.01
CA LEU A 190 -6.62 -12.19 -10.65
C LEU A 190 -7.81 -12.46 -9.71
N VAL A 191 -8.86 -11.64 -9.79
CA VAL A 191 -10.08 -11.82 -9.00
C VAL A 191 -10.80 -13.13 -9.36
N ARG A 192 -10.91 -13.47 -10.64
CA ARG A 192 -11.52 -14.74 -11.08
C ARG A 192 -10.72 -15.95 -10.59
N ALA A 193 -9.39 -15.89 -10.65
CA ALA A 193 -8.51 -16.95 -10.15
C ALA A 193 -8.70 -17.16 -8.63
N SER A 194 -8.82 -16.09 -7.85
CA SER A 194 -9.09 -16.16 -6.41
C SER A 194 -10.49 -16.72 -6.09
N ASN A 195 -11.50 -16.37 -6.89
CA ASN A 195 -12.86 -16.88 -6.68
C ASN A 195 -13.00 -18.36 -7.04
N SER A 196 -12.24 -18.85 -8.02
CA SER A 196 -12.26 -20.27 -8.44
C SER A 196 -11.58 -21.18 -7.41
N SER A 197 -10.52 -20.74 -6.76
CA SER A 197 -9.85 -21.50 -5.70
C SER A 197 -10.69 -21.56 -4.40
N SER A 198 -11.48 -20.53 -4.13
CA SER A 198 -12.38 -20.52 -2.95
C SER A 198 -13.69 -21.31 -3.16
N SER A 199 -14.05 -21.66 -4.39
CA SER A 199 -15.26 -22.43 -4.73
C SER A 199 -15.14 -23.93 -4.40
N SER A 200 -13.96 -24.44 -4.11
CA SER A 200 -13.75 -25.83 -3.69
C SER A 200 -13.96 -26.09 -2.19
N ALA A 201 -14.20 -25.05 -1.38
CA ALA A 201 -14.63 -25.19 -0.01
C ALA A 201 -16.17 -25.13 0.06
N PRO A 202 -16.88 -26.05 0.78
CA PRO A 202 -18.33 -26.03 0.84
C PRO A 202 -18.81 -24.71 1.44
N ALA A 203 -19.63 -23.99 0.68
CA ALA A 203 -20.32 -22.80 1.11
C ALA A 203 -21.19 -23.14 2.33
N ALA A 204 -20.76 -22.74 3.51
CA ALA A 204 -21.64 -22.67 4.67
C ALA A 204 -22.63 -21.54 4.41
N ALA A 205 -23.78 -21.90 3.86
CA ALA A 205 -24.93 -21.04 3.68
C ALA A 205 -25.29 -20.42 5.03
N VAL A 206 -25.21 -19.10 5.10
CA VAL A 206 -25.78 -18.33 6.22
C VAL A 206 -27.28 -18.22 5.96
N SER A 207 -28.02 -19.28 6.25
CA SER A 207 -29.46 -19.18 6.47
C SER A 207 -29.70 -19.05 7.96
N SER A 208 -30.47 -18.04 8.32
CA SER A 208 -30.97 -17.79 9.67
C SER A 208 -31.73 -19.00 10.20
N SER A 209 -31.49 -19.30 11.43
CA SER A 209 -32.29 -20.02 12.46
C SER A 209 -31.68 -21.32 12.98
N ALA A 210 -31.63 -21.37 14.33
CA ALA A 210 -31.48 -22.51 15.20
C ALA A 210 -30.12 -23.24 15.28
N ALA A 211 -29.54 -23.16 16.49
CA ALA A 211 -28.51 -24.04 16.97
C ALA A 211 -28.93 -25.52 16.90
N PRO A 212 -27.98 -26.46 16.80
CA PRO A 212 -27.50 -27.04 18.03
C PRO A 212 -26.01 -27.29 18.13
N ALA A 213 -25.59 -27.54 19.36
CA ALA A 213 -24.28 -27.85 19.84
C ALA A 213 -23.68 -29.15 19.23
N ALA A 214 -22.34 -29.22 19.38
CA ALA A 214 -21.49 -30.38 19.29
C ALA A 214 -20.90 -30.72 17.92
N ALA A 215 -19.65 -30.26 17.72
CA ALA A 215 -18.58 -31.05 17.12
C ALA A 215 -17.23 -30.44 17.50
N ALA A 216 -16.74 -30.78 18.67
CA ALA A 216 -15.32 -30.72 18.97
C ALA A 216 -14.73 -32.05 18.48
N ALA A 217 -14.01 -32.02 17.37
CA ALA A 217 -12.94 -32.95 17.06
C ALA A 217 -12.18 -32.52 15.77
N THR A 218 -10.87 -32.56 15.88
CA THR A 218 -9.84 -32.51 14.88
C THR A 218 -9.34 -31.10 14.45
N SER A 219 -8.42 -30.60 15.28
CA SER A 219 -7.65 -29.37 15.07
C SER A 219 -6.36 -29.58 14.27
N THR A 220 -6.41 -30.23 13.13
CA THR A 220 -5.23 -30.33 12.23
C THR A 220 -5.43 -29.71 10.85
N ALA A 221 -6.65 -29.29 10.51
CA ALA A 221 -6.95 -28.65 9.21
C ALA A 221 -7.00 -27.09 9.25
N ALA A 222 -6.77 -26.47 10.41
CA ALA A 222 -6.93 -25.02 10.59
C ALA A 222 -5.66 -24.20 10.27
N ALA A 223 -4.56 -24.82 9.84
CA ALA A 223 -3.29 -24.11 9.61
C ALA A 223 -3.15 -23.49 8.20
N ASP A 224 -3.97 -23.89 7.22
CA ASP A 224 -3.82 -23.44 5.83
C ASP A 224 -4.89 -22.43 5.34
N ALA A 225 -6.00 -22.28 6.03
CA ALA A 225 -7.09 -21.42 5.62
C ALA A 225 -6.78 -19.90 5.53
N PRO A 226 -5.84 -19.31 6.30
CA PRO A 226 -5.52 -17.88 6.21
C PRO A 226 -4.51 -17.51 5.11
N ARG A 227 -3.84 -18.45 4.45
CA ARG A 227 -2.76 -18.14 3.49
C ARG A 227 -3.26 -17.59 2.17
N GLU A 228 -4.38 -18.07 1.67
CA GLU A 228 -4.93 -17.68 0.37
C GLU A 228 -5.42 -16.22 0.31
N PRO A 229 -6.20 -15.70 1.29
CA PRO A 229 -6.58 -14.30 1.34
C PRO A 229 -5.39 -13.34 1.44
N ILE A 230 -4.38 -13.70 2.24
CA ILE A 230 -3.17 -12.90 2.42
C ILE A 230 -2.37 -12.86 1.11
N ALA A 231 -2.18 -14.02 0.45
CA ALA A 231 -1.50 -14.10 -0.83
C ALA A 231 -2.22 -13.32 -1.95
N PHE A 232 -3.55 -13.28 -1.92
CA PHE A 232 -4.34 -12.47 -2.85
C PHE A 232 -4.06 -10.98 -2.67
N VAL A 233 -4.10 -10.48 -1.43
CA VAL A 233 -3.80 -9.07 -1.13
C VAL A 233 -2.35 -8.73 -1.46
N ASP A 234 -1.38 -9.61 -1.16
CA ASP A 234 0.03 -9.40 -1.52
C ASP A 234 0.21 -9.30 -3.05
N ARG A 235 -0.50 -10.11 -3.85
CA ARG A 235 -0.50 -10.00 -5.32
C ARG A 235 -1.07 -8.66 -5.78
N LEU A 236 -2.21 -8.22 -5.25
CA LEU A 236 -2.79 -6.91 -5.57
C LEU A 236 -1.81 -5.77 -5.26
N LEU A 237 -1.13 -5.83 -4.12
CA LEU A 237 -0.15 -4.84 -3.71
C LEU A 237 1.11 -4.88 -4.59
N SER A 238 1.54 -6.05 -5.06
CA SER A 238 2.66 -6.17 -5.99
C SER A 238 2.34 -5.58 -7.36
N GLU A 239 1.15 -5.86 -7.89
CA GLU A 239 0.66 -5.26 -9.13
C GLU A 239 0.57 -3.72 -9.01
N LYS A 240 0.00 -3.23 -7.91
CA LYS A 240 -0.07 -1.77 -7.69
C LYS A 240 1.31 -1.13 -7.70
N ARG A 241 2.29 -1.73 -7.01
CA ARG A 241 3.67 -1.23 -7.00
C ARG A 241 4.32 -1.23 -8.39
N LYS A 242 4.07 -2.28 -9.19
CA LYS A 242 4.56 -2.38 -10.57
C LYS A 242 4.04 -1.21 -11.40
N TYR A 243 2.74 -1.01 -11.44
CA TYR A 243 2.14 0.08 -12.24
C TYR A 243 2.45 1.47 -11.69
N ASP A 244 2.53 1.66 -10.36
CA ASP A 244 2.98 2.93 -9.76
C ASP A 244 4.44 3.25 -10.14
N ALA A 245 5.29 2.24 -10.26
CA ALA A 245 6.67 2.41 -10.71
C ALA A 245 6.72 2.80 -12.20
N ILE A 246 5.87 2.19 -13.05
CA ILE A 246 5.73 2.55 -14.47
C ILE A 246 5.30 4.01 -14.60
N VAL A 247 4.23 4.41 -13.92
CA VAL A 247 3.73 5.80 -13.98
C VAL A 247 4.80 6.79 -13.52
N ARG A 248 5.53 6.48 -12.46
CA ARG A 248 6.56 7.37 -11.92
C ARG A 248 7.79 7.48 -12.80
N ARG A 249 8.27 6.36 -13.37
CA ARG A 249 9.55 6.29 -14.10
C ARG A 249 9.40 6.54 -15.60
N SER A 250 8.27 6.11 -16.18
CA SER A 250 8.05 6.16 -17.63
C SER A 250 7.09 7.24 -18.06
N PHE A 251 6.13 7.63 -17.21
CA PHE A 251 5.12 8.64 -17.52
C PHE A 251 5.28 9.91 -16.68
N ASP A 252 6.51 10.22 -16.25
CA ASP A 252 6.91 11.45 -15.53
C ASP A 252 5.99 11.79 -14.33
N ALA A 253 5.47 10.76 -13.65
CA ALA A 253 4.52 10.87 -12.54
C ALA A 253 3.24 11.66 -12.89
N ASP A 254 2.78 11.58 -14.13
CA ASP A 254 1.58 12.27 -14.61
C ASP A 254 0.36 11.88 -13.77
N LYS A 255 -0.29 12.90 -13.21
CA LYS A 255 -1.48 12.74 -12.36
C LYS A 255 -2.66 12.11 -13.11
N THR A 256 -2.78 12.35 -14.41
CA THR A 256 -3.88 11.80 -15.21
C THR A 256 -3.76 10.28 -15.36
N PHE A 257 -2.54 9.79 -15.55
CA PHE A 257 -2.22 8.36 -15.56
C PHE A 257 -2.37 7.74 -14.18
N GLY A 258 -1.94 8.43 -13.11
CA GLY A 258 -2.15 8.00 -11.74
C GLY A 258 -3.62 7.85 -11.37
N ASN A 259 -4.46 8.80 -11.77
CA ASN A 259 -5.91 8.75 -11.55
C ASN A 259 -6.56 7.61 -12.35
N ALA A 260 -6.17 7.42 -13.61
CA ALA A 260 -6.66 6.31 -14.44
C ALA A 260 -6.28 4.95 -13.85
N LEU A 261 -5.06 4.81 -13.34
CA LEU A 261 -4.60 3.62 -12.63
C LEU A 261 -5.44 3.36 -11.37
N ASN A 262 -5.66 4.37 -10.54
CA ASN A 262 -6.47 4.23 -9.32
C ASN A 262 -7.92 3.85 -9.64
N SER A 263 -8.52 4.46 -10.66
CA SER A 263 -9.88 4.11 -11.13
C SER A 263 -9.96 2.67 -11.66
N ALA A 264 -8.92 2.19 -12.35
CA ALA A 264 -8.85 0.81 -12.80
C ALA A 264 -8.77 -0.17 -11.62
N PHE A 265 -7.97 0.14 -10.59
CA PHE A 265 -7.88 -0.65 -9.36
C PHE A 265 -9.20 -0.65 -8.59
N GLU A 266 -9.83 0.51 -8.43
CA GLU A 266 -11.15 0.61 -7.80
C GLU A 266 -12.18 -0.28 -8.51
N HIS A 267 -12.19 -0.27 -9.85
CA HIS A 267 -13.12 -1.09 -10.62
C HIS A 267 -12.95 -2.59 -10.33
N PHE A 268 -11.75 -3.15 -10.49
CA PHE A 268 -11.61 -4.61 -10.41
C PHE A 268 -11.54 -5.14 -8.96
N VAL A 269 -11.06 -4.35 -7.99
CA VAL A 269 -11.06 -4.76 -6.58
C VAL A 269 -12.50 -4.98 -6.09
N ASN A 270 -13.45 -4.16 -6.53
CA ASN A 270 -14.86 -4.28 -6.16
C ASN A 270 -15.61 -5.38 -6.95
N LEU A 271 -14.99 -6.02 -7.94
CA LEU A 271 -15.50 -7.27 -8.53
C LEU A 271 -15.34 -8.47 -7.60
N ALA A 272 -14.52 -8.37 -6.56
CA ALA A 272 -14.36 -9.41 -5.54
C ALA A 272 -15.24 -9.10 -4.31
N PRO A 273 -16.37 -9.80 -4.09
CA PRO A 273 -17.29 -9.50 -2.97
C PRO A 273 -16.63 -9.68 -1.60
N ARG A 274 -15.59 -10.52 -1.55
CA ARG A 274 -14.82 -10.80 -0.32
C ARG A 274 -13.60 -9.90 -0.13
N ALA A 275 -13.36 -8.94 -1.02
CA ALA A 275 -12.19 -8.04 -0.91
C ALA A 275 -12.14 -7.30 0.45
N PRO A 276 -13.25 -6.77 1.01
CA PRO A 276 -13.22 -6.14 2.33
C PRO A 276 -12.78 -7.09 3.46
N GLU A 277 -13.24 -8.34 3.41
CA GLU A 277 -12.83 -9.40 4.34
C GLU A 277 -11.33 -9.68 4.23
N PHE A 278 -10.83 -9.86 3.00
CA PHE A 278 -9.43 -10.21 2.74
C PHE A 278 -8.47 -9.09 3.16
N VAL A 279 -8.80 -7.83 2.87
CA VAL A 279 -8.01 -6.67 3.32
C VAL A 279 -7.98 -6.59 4.85
N SER A 280 -9.12 -6.85 5.52
CA SER A 280 -9.19 -6.90 6.98
C SER A 280 -8.34 -8.02 7.58
N LEU A 281 -8.37 -9.22 6.99
CA LEU A 281 -7.55 -10.37 7.40
C LEU A 281 -6.04 -10.10 7.20
N TYR A 282 -5.69 -9.46 6.08
CA TYR A 282 -4.31 -9.07 5.81
C TYR A 282 -3.78 -8.10 6.86
N MET A 283 -4.56 -7.07 7.19
CA MET A 283 -4.20 -6.12 8.24
C MET A 283 -4.09 -6.79 9.61
N ASP A 284 -5.00 -7.73 9.93
CA ASP A 284 -4.96 -8.52 11.16
C ASP A 284 -3.66 -9.35 11.27
N ASP A 285 -3.25 -10.02 10.20
CA ASP A 285 -2.01 -10.79 10.16
C ASP A 285 -0.78 -9.90 10.37
N ARG A 286 -0.72 -8.74 9.70
CA ARG A 286 0.40 -7.80 9.85
C ARG A 286 0.48 -7.21 11.25
N LEU A 287 -0.65 -6.84 11.84
CA LEU A 287 -0.72 -6.34 13.23
C LEU A 287 -0.33 -7.40 14.25
N ARG A 288 -0.71 -8.67 14.04
CA ARG A 288 -0.28 -9.79 14.89
C ARG A 288 1.21 -10.07 14.78
N ARG A 289 1.81 -9.92 13.59
CA ARG A 289 3.25 -10.07 13.39
C ARG A 289 4.02 -8.96 14.09
N ALA A 290 3.58 -7.70 13.98
CA ALA A 290 4.16 -6.58 14.70
C ALA A 290 4.13 -6.79 16.22
N ALA A 291 3.00 -7.31 16.76
CA ALA A 291 2.89 -7.62 18.18
C ALA A 291 3.81 -8.76 18.66
N ARG A 292 4.19 -9.68 17.78
CA ARG A 292 5.14 -10.77 18.10
C ARG A 292 6.59 -10.33 18.00
N GLY A 293 6.94 -9.44 17.08
CA GLY A 293 8.30 -8.89 16.88
C GLY A 293 8.76 -8.04 18.05
N GLY A 294 7.88 -7.20 18.63
CA GLY A 294 8.18 -6.35 19.78
C GLY A 294 8.40 -7.11 21.10
N SER A 295 8.05 -8.39 21.19
CA SER A 295 8.13 -9.20 22.44
C SER A 295 9.51 -9.86 22.66
N GLY A 296 10.48 -9.71 21.75
CA GLY A 296 11.80 -10.37 21.83
C GLY A 296 12.85 -9.63 22.67
N ALA A 297 12.58 -8.40 23.14
CA ALA A 297 13.59 -7.56 23.80
C ALA A 297 13.49 -7.45 25.34
N GLY A 298 12.59 -8.22 26.00
CA GLY A 298 12.37 -8.07 27.44
C GLY A 298 12.21 -9.36 28.22
N GLY A 299 13.16 -10.31 28.15
CA GLY A 299 12.99 -11.50 28.93
C GLY A 299 14.09 -12.56 28.85
N ALA A 300 15.34 -12.20 29.12
CA ALA A 300 16.33 -13.18 29.57
C ALA A 300 17.46 -12.44 30.27
N GLY A 301 17.21 -12.07 31.53
CA GLY A 301 18.23 -11.67 32.49
C GLY A 301 18.16 -12.58 33.69
N GLY A 302 19.12 -13.48 33.82
CA GLY A 302 19.28 -14.22 35.07
C GLY A 302 19.89 -15.60 34.90
N ALA A 303 21.15 -15.72 35.03
CA ALA A 303 21.94 -16.58 35.88
C ALA A 303 23.25 -17.02 35.22
N GLY A 304 24.32 -16.42 35.58
CA GLY A 304 25.49 -16.93 36.25
C GLY A 304 26.33 -17.98 35.53
N ALA A 305 27.56 -17.60 35.15
CA ALA A 305 28.75 -18.29 35.63
C ALA A 305 30.00 -17.58 35.11
N ASN A 306 30.82 -17.21 36.06
CA ASN A 306 32.22 -16.79 35.95
C ASN A 306 33.02 -17.76 35.07
N ASN A 307 33.95 -17.25 34.25
CA ASN A 307 35.33 -17.65 34.42
C ASN A 307 36.31 -16.63 33.79
N ALA A 308 37.37 -16.44 34.54
CA ALA A 308 38.43 -15.49 34.39
C ALA A 308 39.56 -15.97 33.46
N ALA A 309 40.46 -15.05 33.25
CA ALA A 309 41.84 -15.13 32.76
C ALA A 309 41.98 -14.73 31.28
N GLY A 310 42.74 -13.79 30.84
CA GLY A 310 43.90 -13.17 31.43
C GLY A 310 44.80 -12.73 30.28
N ASN A 311 45.42 -11.58 30.43
CA ASN A 311 46.72 -11.18 29.87
C ASN A 311 46.83 -10.93 28.34
N ASP A 312 47.46 -9.96 27.81
CA ASP A 312 48.47 -8.94 28.21
C ASP A 312 49.09 -8.37 26.92
N THR A 313 49.54 -7.11 26.96
CA THR A 313 50.59 -6.46 26.16
C THR A 313 50.34 -6.28 24.64
N GLY A 314 50.52 -5.13 24.01
CA GLY A 314 51.37 -4.00 24.25
C GLY A 314 51.61 -3.23 22.97
N GLY A 315 51.83 -1.91 23.12
CA GLY A 315 52.78 -1.12 22.36
C GLY A 315 52.39 -0.68 20.93
N GLY A 316 52.11 0.60 20.70
CA GLY A 316 53.09 1.63 20.39
C GLY A 316 53.13 1.82 18.86
N GLU A 317 52.94 2.92 18.28
CA GLU A 317 53.71 4.12 18.13
C GLU A 317 53.08 5.04 17.02
N GLU A 318 53.24 6.29 17.21
CA GLU A 318 52.86 7.42 16.37
C GLU A 318 53.68 7.50 15.07
N ALA A 319 53.09 8.04 14.01
CA ALA A 319 53.80 8.93 13.07
C ALA A 319 52.85 9.84 12.28
N LYS A 320 53.29 11.04 12.17
CA LYS A 320 52.70 12.33 11.79
C LYS A 320 52.98 12.68 10.32
N ALA A 321 52.13 13.58 9.80
CA ALA A 321 52.33 14.52 8.67
C ALA A 321 52.13 13.92 7.25
N GLU A 322 51.61 14.60 6.21
CA GLU A 322 51.49 16.01 5.89
C GLU A 322 50.45 16.22 4.75
N LYS A 323 50.06 17.47 4.51
CA LYS A 323 49.10 18.04 3.55
C LYS A 323 49.38 17.75 2.07
N GLY A 324 48.30 17.68 1.31
CA GLY A 324 48.27 17.88 -0.15
C GLY A 324 46.86 18.08 -0.68
N ASP A 325 46.52 19.31 -1.03
CA ASP A 325 45.30 19.73 -1.71
C ASP A 325 45.22 19.16 -3.12
N ALA A 326 44.06 18.61 -3.53
CA ALA A 326 43.54 18.66 -4.88
C ALA A 326 42.07 18.22 -4.89
N ASP A 327 41.21 19.12 -5.34
CA ASP A 327 39.81 18.91 -5.72
C ASP A 327 39.65 17.77 -6.71
N LEU A 328 38.54 17.02 -6.61
CA LEU A 328 37.57 16.71 -7.66
C LEU A 328 36.57 15.64 -7.21
N ASP A 329 35.31 16.01 -7.32
CA ASP A 329 34.08 15.23 -7.55
C ASP A 329 33.69 14.06 -6.61
N ALA A 330 32.59 14.34 -5.98
CA ALA A 330 31.79 13.49 -5.12
C ALA A 330 31.18 12.27 -5.85
N ALA A 331 31.49 11.10 -5.35
CA ALA A 331 30.62 9.95 -5.41
C ALA A 331 30.42 9.47 -3.98
N ASP A 332 29.19 9.66 -3.50
CA ASP A 332 28.68 9.21 -2.22
C ASP A 332 28.84 7.68 -2.08
N THR A 333 29.75 7.26 -1.25
CA THR A 333 29.72 5.93 -0.63
C THR A 333 29.79 6.11 0.88
N ASP A 334 28.61 6.20 1.48
CA ASP A 334 28.40 6.13 2.92
C ASP A 334 28.72 4.71 3.42
N ALA A 335 29.92 4.53 3.92
CA ALA A 335 30.29 3.38 4.74
C ALA A 335 30.06 3.73 6.19
N ALA A 336 28.83 3.62 6.66
CA ALA A 336 28.48 3.70 8.06
C ALA A 336 28.74 2.35 8.74
N ALA A 337 29.42 2.40 9.88
CA ALA A 337 29.73 1.33 10.79
C ALA A 337 28.53 0.44 11.12
N ALA A 338 28.71 -0.88 11.03
CA ALA A 338 27.72 -1.90 11.34
C ALA A 338 27.29 -1.84 12.82
N PRO A 339 25.99 -1.69 13.11
CA PRO A 339 25.45 -1.98 14.43
C PRO A 339 25.20 -3.48 14.58
N THR A 340 25.45 -3.98 15.76
CA THR A 340 25.27 -5.35 16.23
C THR A 340 23.97 -6.00 15.77
N SER A 341 24.09 -7.15 15.13
CA SER A 341 23.16 -7.79 14.21
C SER A 341 21.80 -8.28 14.76
N ALA A 342 21.51 -8.17 16.02
CA ALA A 342 20.25 -8.63 16.61
C ALA A 342 19.17 -7.52 16.73
N ASN A 343 19.57 -6.27 16.88
CA ASN A 343 18.63 -5.13 17.00
C ASN A 343 18.24 -4.58 15.62
N ALA A 344 19.08 -4.76 14.61
CA ALA A 344 18.82 -4.32 13.24
C ALA A 344 17.71 -5.16 12.55
N ASN A 345 17.62 -6.45 12.86
CA ASN A 345 16.59 -7.34 12.27
C ASN A 345 15.18 -7.06 12.82
N ASN A 346 15.04 -6.62 14.07
CA ASN A 346 13.72 -6.32 14.63
C ASN A 346 13.16 -4.99 14.11
N ASN A 347 14.00 -3.96 13.96
CA ASN A 347 13.59 -2.68 13.38
C ASN A 347 13.24 -2.82 11.90
N ALA A 348 13.99 -3.59 11.11
CA ALA A 348 13.68 -3.82 9.71
C ALA A 348 12.32 -4.55 9.51
N ASN A 349 11.99 -5.51 10.39
CA ASN A 349 10.70 -6.21 10.35
C ASN A 349 9.52 -5.30 10.75
N ASP A 350 9.72 -4.37 11.69
CA ASP A 350 8.69 -3.42 12.10
C ASP A 350 8.43 -2.36 11.01
N ASP A 351 9.48 -1.86 10.36
CA ASP A 351 9.37 -0.94 9.22
C ASP A 351 8.68 -1.62 8.02
N ASP A 352 8.99 -2.87 7.73
CA ASP A 352 8.32 -3.64 6.68
C ASP A 352 6.84 -3.88 6.97
N ASN A 353 6.48 -4.15 8.23
CA ASN A 353 5.09 -4.32 8.63
C ASN A 353 4.31 -3.00 8.56
N GLU A 354 4.92 -1.88 8.96
CA GLU A 354 4.29 -0.56 8.85
C GLU A 354 4.06 -0.17 7.38
N ALA A 355 5.08 -0.34 6.54
CA ALA A 355 4.96 -0.12 5.10
C ALA A 355 3.91 -1.04 4.45
N ALA A 356 3.77 -2.29 4.94
CA ALA A 356 2.74 -3.20 4.47
C ALA A 356 1.32 -2.74 4.88
N LEU A 357 1.16 -2.22 6.10
CA LEU A 357 -0.10 -1.65 6.58
C LEU A 357 -0.48 -0.40 5.80
N ASP A 358 0.48 0.47 5.47
CA ASP A 358 0.23 1.66 4.65
C ASP A 358 -0.24 1.30 3.25
N ARG A 359 0.38 0.30 2.65
CA ARG A 359 -0.05 -0.23 1.35
C ARG A 359 -1.46 -0.85 1.42
N ALA A 360 -1.79 -1.56 2.51
CA ALA A 360 -3.13 -2.09 2.70
C ALA A 360 -4.19 -0.99 2.83
N LEU A 361 -3.85 0.15 3.43
CA LEU A 361 -4.72 1.33 3.50
C LEU A 361 -4.96 1.96 2.12
N VAL A 362 -4.00 1.88 1.19
CA VAL A 362 -4.23 2.29 -0.20
C VAL A 362 -5.30 1.41 -0.86
N LEU A 363 -5.26 0.08 -0.65
CA LEU A 363 -6.32 -0.81 -1.14
C LEU A 363 -7.67 -0.55 -0.46
N PHE A 364 -7.66 -0.24 0.83
CA PHE A 364 -8.87 0.13 1.55
C PHE A 364 -9.59 1.34 0.95
N ARG A 365 -8.84 2.32 0.40
CA ARG A 365 -9.41 3.48 -0.30
C ARG A 365 -10.26 3.07 -1.51
N PHE A 366 -9.88 2.01 -2.20
CA PHE A 366 -10.59 1.50 -3.39
C PHE A 366 -11.85 0.71 -3.03
N LEU A 367 -12.03 0.27 -1.79
CA LEU A 367 -13.22 -0.47 -1.37
C LEU A 367 -14.45 0.43 -1.33
N GLN A 368 -15.53 0.01 -1.99
CA GLN A 368 -16.84 0.66 -1.92
C GLN A 368 -17.58 0.28 -0.63
N GLU A 369 -17.58 -0.99 -0.28
CA GLU A 369 -18.27 -1.51 0.92
C GLU A 369 -17.41 -1.38 2.18
N LYS A 370 -17.19 -0.15 2.64
CA LYS A 370 -16.39 0.14 3.85
C LYS A 370 -17.04 -0.36 5.13
N ASP A 371 -18.37 -0.44 5.17
CA ASP A 371 -19.13 -0.96 6.32
C ASP A 371 -18.89 -2.47 6.54
N VAL A 372 -18.73 -3.22 5.44
CA VAL A 372 -18.39 -4.63 5.49
C VAL A 372 -16.98 -4.81 6.05
N PHE A 373 -16.03 -3.99 5.60
CA PHE A 373 -14.68 -3.98 6.16
C PHE A 373 -14.69 -3.63 7.66
N GLU A 374 -15.44 -2.59 8.09
CA GLU A 374 -15.56 -2.20 9.52
C GLU A 374 -15.99 -3.40 10.36
N ARG A 375 -17.00 -4.14 9.92
CA ARG A 375 -17.53 -5.30 10.65
C ARG A 375 -16.46 -6.38 10.85
N TYR A 376 -15.70 -6.72 9.81
CA TYR A 376 -14.62 -7.71 9.90
C TYR A 376 -13.45 -7.20 10.75
N TYR A 377 -13.01 -5.96 10.49
CA TYR A 377 -11.91 -5.36 11.24
C TYR A 377 -12.23 -5.24 12.74
N LYS A 378 -13.45 -4.85 13.09
CA LYS A 378 -13.96 -4.79 14.45
C LYS A 378 -13.93 -6.17 15.14
N ALA A 379 -14.31 -7.23 14.43
CA ALA A 379 -14.26 -8.59 14.96
C ALA A 379 -12.81 -9.07 15.19
N HIS A 380 -11.89 -8.75 14.30
CA HIS A 380 -10.47 -9.06 14.45
C HIS A 380 -9.83 -8.25 15.58
N LEU A 381 -10.11 -6.95 15.65
CA LEU A 381 -9.65 -6.09 16.74
C LEU A 381 -10.13 -6.58 18.10
N ALA A 382 -11.40 -6.96 18.23
CA ALA A 382 -11.94 -7.51 19.46
C ALA A 382 -11.16 -8.74 19.93
N LYS A 383 -10.87 -9.67 19.01
CA LYS A 383 -10.06 -10.87 19.33
C LYS A 383 -8.64 -10.51 19.78
N ARG A 384 -8.00 -9.53 19.15
CA ARG A 384 -6.65 -9.09 19.54
C ARG A 384 -6.64 -8.41 20.89
N LEU A 385 -7.58 -7.49 21.14
CA LEU A 385 -7.67 -6.74 22.39
C LEU A 385 -7.99 -7.65 23.60
N LEU A 386 -8.86 -8.64 23.42
CA LEU A 386 -9.21 -9.58 24.49
C LEU A 386 -8.12 -10.64 24.73
N ALA A 387 -7.45 -11.12 23.68
CA ALA A 387 -6.35 -12.08 23.82
C ALA A 387 -5.11 -11.48 24.51
N SER A 388 -4.93 -10.17 24.45
CA SER A 388 -3.76 -9.46 24.97
C SER A 388 -3.93 -8.91 26.38
N SER A 389 -4.99 -9.29 27.09
CA SER A 389 -5.25 -8.80 28.46
C SER A 389 -4.09 -8.99 29.42
N GLN A 390 -3.16 -9.90 29.13
CA GLN A 390 -1.97 -10.19 29.94
C GLN A 390 -0.62 -9.69 29.33
N ARG A 391 -0.62 -9.14 28.11
CA ARG A 391 0.61 -8.63 27.48
C ARG A 391 0.38 -7.19 27.00
N PRO A 392 1.38 -6.28 27.15
CA PRO A 392 1.28 -4.99 26.50
C PRO A 392 1.25 -5.23 24.99
N LEU A 393 0.10 -4.92 24.38
CA LEU A 393 -0.03 -4.90 22.93
C LEU A 393 0.94 -3.87 22.36
N CYS A 394 1.31 -4.09 21.11
CA CYS A 394 1.86 -3.06 20.26
C CYS A 394 0.76 -1.99 20.01
N ASP A 395 0.40 -1.27 21.07
CA ASP A 395 -0.66 -0.26 21.13
C ASP A 395 -0.42 0.83 20.05
N ASP A 396 0.86 1.04 19.68
CA ASP A 396 1.26 2.09 18.78
C ASP A 396 0.95 1.77 17.30
N ALA A 397 1.15 0.53 16.85
CA ALA A 397 0.81 0.13 15.48
C ALA A 397 -0.71 0.17 15.24
N GLU A 398 -1.48 -0.34 16.21
CA GLU A 398 -2.95 -0.29 16.18
C GLU A 398 -3.46 1.16 16.17
N ARG A 399 -2.91 2.03 17.02
CA ARG A 399 -3.29 3.45 17.07
C ARG A 399 -2.95 4.18 15.77
N ARG A 400 -1.78 3.90 15.18
CA ARG A 400 -1.41 4.47 13.87
C ARG A 400 -2.41 4.10 12.79
N VAL A 401 -2.81 2.83 12.72
CA VAL A 401 -3.85 2.37 11.78
C VAL A 401 -5.18 3.09 12.04
N LEU A 402 -5.60 3.22 13.30
CA LEU A 402 -6.84 3.95 13.63
C LEU A 402 -6.80 5.41 13.25
N VAL A 403 -5.69 6.11 13.48
CA VAL A 403 -5.52 7.51 13.06
C VAL A 403 -5.63 7.63 11.55
N LYS A 404 -5.01 6.72 10.78
CA LYS A 404 -5.10 6.69 9.32
C LYS A 404 -6.51 6.37 8.84
N LEU A 405 -7.20 5.40 9.43
CA LEU A 405 -8.61 5.10 9.14
C LEU A 405 -9.54 6.28 9.46
N LYS A 406 -9.26 7.01 10.55
CA LYS A 406 -10.02 8.21 10.93
C LYS A 406 -9.84 9.33 9.91
N THR A 407 -8.65 9.51 9.37
CA THR A 407 -8.37 10.49 8.31
C THR A 407 -9.11 10.14 7.02
N GLU A 408 -9.23 8.84 6.69
CA GLU A 408 -9.87 8.37 5.44
C GLU A 408 -11.40 8.34 5.51
N CYS A 409 -11.97 7.91 6.63
CA CYS A 409 -13.41 7.65 6.78
C CYS A 409 -14.12 8.57 7.78
N GLY A 410 -13.36 9.38 8.51
CA GLY A 410 -13.90 10.27 9.53
C GLY A 410 -14.17 9.58 10.88
N TYR A 411 -14.59 10.41 11.86
CA TYR A 411 -14.77 9.99 13.26
C TYR A 411 -15.89 8.96 13.45
N GLN A 412 -16.99 9.06 12.68
CA GLN A 412 -18.11 8.12 12.85
C GLN A 412 -17.71 6.67 12.62
N PHE A 413 -16.84 6.43 11.64
CA PHE A 413 -16.31 5.10 11.35
C PHE A 413 -15.44 4.56 12.49
N THR A 414 -14.58 5.39 13.08
CA THR A 414 -13.61 4.94 14.09
C THR A 414 -14.12 5.03 15.52
N SER A 415 -15.24 5.70 15.79
CA SER A 415 -15.73 5.95 17.16
C SER A 415 -15.94 4.69 17.99
N LYS A 416 -16.49 3.63 17.38
CA LYS A 416 -16.69 2.34 18.03
C LYS A 416 -15.36 1.64 18.31
N LEU A 417 -14.40 1.73 17.40
CA LEU A 417 -13.06 1.17 17.54
C LEU A 417 -12.29 1.89 18.65
N GLU A 418 -12.34 3.22 18.67
CA GLU A 418 -11.74 4.04 19.75
C GLU A 418 -12.35 3.72 21.12
N SER A 419 -13.68 3.52 21.18
CA SER A 419 -14.37 3.09 22.40
C SER A 419 -13.84 1.73 22.92
N MET A 420 -13.54 0.77 22.03
CA MET A 420 -12.98 -0.52 22.44
C MET A 420 -11.62 -0.38 23.12
N PHE A 421 -10.76 0.54 22.65
CA PHE A 421 -9.49 0.83 23.33
C PHE A 421 -9.68 1.50 24.69
N ALA A 422 -10.65 2.42 24.78
CA ALA A 422 -10.98 3.07 26.04
C ALA A 422 -11.48 2.04 27.08
N ASP A 423 -12.34 1.11 26.65
CA ASP A 423 -12.86 0.03 27.52
C ASP A 423 -11.73 -0.88 28.06
N VAL A 424 -10.78 -1.27 27.22
CA VAL A 424 -9.62 -2.09 27.65
C VAL A 424 -8.76 -1.35 28.66
N ARG A 425 -8.53 -0.04 28.48
CA ARG A 425 -7.78 0.79 29.43
C ARG A 425 -8.52 0.87 30.76
N THR A 426 -9.80 1.25 30.72
CA THR A 426 -10.65 1.33 31.90
C THR A 426 -10.74 -0.02 32.63
N SER A 427 -10.79 -1.13 31.89
CA SER A 427 -10.80 -2.47 32.49
C SER A 427 -9.49 -2.80 33.20
N ARG A 428 -8.34 -2.36 32.70
CA ARG A 428 -7.05 -2.54 33.38
C ARG A 428 -7.00 -1.78 34.70
N ASP A 429 -7.42 -0.51 34.67
CA ASP A 429 -7.45 0.33 35.86
C ASP A 429 -8.40 -0.28 36.92
N LEU A 430 -9.59 -0.70 36.49
CA LEU A 430 -10.58 -1.35 37.35
C LEU A 430 -10.09 -2.67 37.95
N ASN A 431 -9.34 -3.48 37.20
CA ASN A 431 -8.75 -4.71 37.72
C ASN A 431 -7.64 -4.42 38.75
N ALA A 432 -6.86 -3.37 38.57
CA ALA A 432 -5.88 -2.95 39.58
C ALA A 432 -6.58 -2.52 40.90
N GLU A 433 -7.65 -1.75 40.80
CA GLU A 433 -8.47 -1.33 41.94
C GLU A 433 -9.17 -2.53 42.61
N TRP A 434 -9.67 -3.46 41.82
CA TRP A 434 -10.27 -4.70 42.33
C TRP A 434 -9.25 -5.54 43.13
N LYS A 435 -8.04 -5.72 42.64
CA LYS A 435 -6.96 -6.40 43.35
C LYS A 435 -6.63 -5.70 44.68
N ALA A 436 -6.55 -4.38 44.68
CA ALA A 436 -6.33 -3.61 45.90
C ALA A 436 -7.49 -3.75 46.91
N HIS A 437 -8.75 -3.69 46.46
CA HIS A 437 -9.93 -3.87 47.28
C HIS A 437 -9.96 -5.28 47.92
N ARG A 438 -9.66 -6.34 47.15
CA ARG A 438 -9.57 -7.72 47.68
C ARG A 438 -8.46 -7.87 48.73
N ALA A 439 -7.29 -7.29 48.48
CA ALA A 439 -6.18 -7.32 49.45
C ALA A 439 -6.55 -6.61 50.76
N ALA A 440 -7.21 -5.46 50.67
CA ALA A 440 -7.69 -4.73 51.86
C ALA A 440 -8.78 -5.51 52.62
N SER A 441 -9.73 -6.13 51.94
CA SER A 441 -10.77 -6.97 52.51
C SER A 441 -10.19 -8.20 53.20
N ALA A 442 -9.22 -8.87 52.58
CA ALA A 442 -8.52 -10.03 53.17
C ALA A 442 -7.71 -9.62 54.44
N ALA A 443 -7.03 -8.45 54.41
CA ALA A 443 -6.32 -7.93 55.56
C ALA A 443 -7.26 -7.57 56.73
N ALA A 444 -8.43 -6.97 56.44
CA ALA A 444 -9.44 -6.65 57.41
C ALA A 444 -10.03 -7.94 58.04
N ALA A 445 -10.29 -8.97 57.23
CA ALA A 445 -10.77 -10.29 57.74
C ALA A 445 -9.71 -10.98 58.61
N ALA A 446 -8.43 -10.91 58.25
CA ALA A 446 -7.34 -11.46 59.04
C ALA A 446 -7.14 -10.68 60.39
N ALA A 447 -7.34 -9.36 60.40
CA ALA A 447 -7.28 -8.54 61.59
C ALA A 447 -8.49 -8.80 62.51
N ALA A 448 -9.65 -9.11 61.96
CA ALA A 448 -10.88 -9.46 62.72
C ALA A 448 -10.81 -10.86 63.34
N ALA A 449 -10.01 -11.77 62.76
CA ALA A 449 -9.73 -13.10 63.27
C ALA A 449 -8.56 -13.10 64.27
N GLY A 450 -8.54 -12.22 65.28
CA GLY A 450 -7.50 -12.03 66.26
C GLY A 450 -6.86 -13.31 66.78
N PRO A 451 -5.61 -13.24 67.36
CA PRO A 451 -4.87 -14.43 67.77
C PRO A 451 -5.63 -15.19 68.82
N SER A 452 -6.03 -16.44 68.54
CA SER A 452 -6.53 -17.38 69.53
C SER A 452 -5.43 -17.60 70.55
N THR A 453 -5.50 -16.94 71.69
CA THR A 453 -4.67 -17.22 72.84
C THR A 453 -5.03 -18.62 73.33
N THR A 454 -4.13 -19.57 73.13
CA THR A 454 -4.08 -20.82 73.85
C THR A 454 -3.84 -20.53 75.32
N GLY A 455 -4.88 -20.50 76.14
CA GLY A 455 -4.81 -20.52 77.56
C GLY A 455 -4.97 -21.96 78.02
N GLU A 456 -3.90 -22.59 78.53
CA GLU A 456 -3.92 -23.76 79.35
C GLU A 456 -4.68 -23.46 80.66
N GLY A 457 -5.50 -24.39 81.12
CA GLY A 457 -6.12 -24.29 82.43
C GLY A 457 -7.10 -25.47 82.73
N ASP A 458 -6.57 -26.46 83.35
CA ASP A 458 -7.03 -27.55 84.12
C ASP A 458 -8.52 -27.72 84.53
N ASN A 459 -8.93 -29.00 84.44
CA ASN A 459 -9.69 -29.81 85.37
C ASN A 459 -11.10 -29.41 85.88
N ALA A 460 -12.07 -30.22 85.64
CA ALA A 460 -12.73 -31.07 86.60
C ALA A 460 -14.03 -31.72 86.07
N ALA A 461 -14.18 -32.96 86.44
CA ALA A 461 -15.26 -33.90 86.20
C ALA A 461 -16.63 -33.41 86.62
N ALA A 462 -17.69 -33.83 85.92
CA ALA A 462 -18.81 -34.64 86.45
C ALA A 462 -20.01 -34.77 85.51
N THR A 463 -20.31 -35.99 85.19
CA THR A 463 -21.61 -36.74 85.16
C THR A 463 -22.86 -36.18 84.47
N ALA A 464 -23.35 -37.06 83.61
CA ALA A 464 -24.76 -37.49 83.42
C ALA A 464 -25.51 -36.95 82.19
N ALA A 465 -25.89 -37.95 81.42
CA ALA A 465 -26.71 -38.05 80.21
C ALA A 465 -28.22 -37.74 80.47
N PRO A 466 -29.12 -38.03 79.49
CA PRO A 466 -29.19 -37.66 78.10
C PRO A 466 -30.51 -36.92 77.73
N SER A 467 -30.59 -36.19 76.69
CA SER A 467 -31.88 -35.91 76.08
C SER A 467 -31.75 -35.60 74.59
N ASN A 468 -32.53 -36.33 73.89
CA ASN A 468 -32.75 -36.38 72.48
C ASN A 468 -33.39 -35.09 71.97
N ALA A 469 -32.72 -34.33 71.11
CA ALA A 469 -33.36 -33.40 70.16
C ALA A 469 -32.40 -33.08 69.00
N GLN A 470 -32.78 -33.53 67.88
CA GLN A 470 -32.10 -33.33 66.60
C GLN A 470 -32.37 -31.92 66.08
N PRO A 471 -31.35 -31.02 65.84
CA PRO A 471 -31.55 -29.77 65.12
C PRO A 471 -31.26 -29.99 63.65
N PRO A 472 -31.89 -29.18 62.76
CA PRO A 472 -31.72 -29.28 61.29
C PRO A 472 -30.35 -28.96 60.87
N ALA A 473 -29.84 -29.72 59.91
CA ALA A 473 -28.56 -29.54 59.27
C ALA A 473 -28.47 -28.19 58.58
N SER A 474 -27.84 -27.21 59.22
CA SER A 474 -27.31 -26.05 58.56
C SER A 474 -25.91 -26.39 58.00
N THR A 475 -25.85 -26.77 56.77
CA THR A 475 -24.61 -26.91 55.98
C THR A 475 -23.99 -25.55 55.81
N SER A 476 -23.18 -25.10 56.75
CA SER A 476 -22.20 -24.03 56.51
C SER A 476 -21.04 -24.63 55.70
N ALA A 477 -21.11 -24.48 54.41
CA ALA A 477 -20.00 -24.75 53.55
C ALA A 477 -18.87 -23.73 53.81
N PRO A 478 -17.61 -24.15 53.77
CA PRO A 478 -16.47 -23.28 54.13
C PRO A 478 -16.34 -22.10 53.20
N ALA A 479 -16.32 -20.90 53.78
CA ALA A 479 -16.10 -19.63 53.11
C ALA A 479 -14.64 -19.45 52.55
N SER A 480 -13.86 -20.53 52.55
CA SER A 480 -12.43 -20.46 52.20
C SER A 480 -12.11 -20.62 50.70
N ASP A 481 -13.04 -21.15 49.88
CA ASP A 481 -12.71 -21.46 48.49
C ASP A 481 -12.85 -20.26 47.50
N ALA A 482 -13.66 -19.26 47.81
CA ALA A 482 -13.86 -18.10 46.97
C ALA A 482 -12.65 -17.11 47.01
N SER A 483 -11.83 -17.17 48.07
CA SER A 483 -10.65 -16.27 48.20
C SER A 483 -9.44 -16.72 47.40
N SER A 484 -9.41 -17.98 46.93
CA SER A 484 -8.28 -18.53 46.16
C SER A 484 -8.35 -18.25 44.64
N ILE A 485 -9.53 -17.83 44.11
CA ILE A 485 -9.70 -17.59 42.67
C ILE A 485 -9.22 -16.18 42.31
N GLU A 486 -8.22 -16.08 41.44
CA GLU A 486 -7.83 -14.82 40.83
C GLU A 486 -8.82 -14.48 39.71
N LEU A 487 -9.59 -13.41 39.86
CA LEU A 487 -10.57 -12.94 38.89
C LEU A 487 -10.05 -11.65 38.20
N SER A 488 -9.97 -11.69 36.89
CA SER A 488 -9.73 -10.52 36.03
C SER A 488 -10.92 -10.33 35.10
N VAL A 489 -11.47 -9.13 35.06
CA VAL A 489 -12.73 -8.83 34.36
C VAL A 489 -12.46 -7.79 33.28
N GLN A 490 -12.97 -8.03 32.07
CA GLN A 490 -13.01 -7.04 30.99
C GLN A 490 -14.42 -6.43 30.95
N VAL A 491 -14.52 -5.14 31.25
CA VAL A 491 -15.80 -4.40 31.21
C VAL A 491 -15.91 -3.74 29.84
N LEU A 492 -16.92 -4.15 29.07
CA LEU A 492 -17.10 -3.79 27.68
C LEU A 492 -18.37 -2.97 27.49
N THR A 493 -18.31 -1.90 26.71
CA THR A 493 -19.46 -1.05 26.39
C THR A 493 -20.37 -1.72 25.37
N THR A 494 -21.66 -1.86 25.70
CA THR A 494 -22.67 -2.42 24.80
C THR A 494 -22.73 -1.64 23.49
N GLY A 495 -22.74 -2.33 22.33
CA GLY A 495 -22.82 -1.76 20.99
C GLY A 495 -21.47 -1.43 20.35
N SER A 496 -20.39 -1.26 21.14
CA SER A 496 -19.04 -1.07 20.58
C SER A 496 -18.34 -2.39 20.26
N TRP A 497 -18.71 -3.49 20.93
CA TRP A 497 -18.10 -4.81 20.75
C TRP A 497 -18.99 -5.77 19.95
N PRO A 498 -18.42 -6.69 19.17
CA PRO A 498 -19.18 -7.75 18.49
C PRO A 498 -19.53 -8.85 19.49
N THR A 499 -20.51 -8.57 20.37
CA THR A 499 -20.94 -9.52 21.39
C THR A 499 -21.93 -10.53 20.80
N PRO A 500 -21.76 -11.85 21.07
CA PRO A 500 -22.75 -12.87 20.72
C PRO A 500 -24.03 -12.68 21.52
N ALA A 501 -25.11 -13.33 21.10
CA ALA A 501 -26.35 -13.36 21.88
C ALA A 501 -26.08 -13.92 23.27
N PRO A 502 -26.73 -13.39 24.34
CA PRO A 502 -26.56 -13.88 25.68
C PRO A 502 -26.93 -15.36 25.73
N CYS A 503 -26.04 -16.20 26.25
CA CYS A 503 -26.31 -17.61 26.51
C CYS A 503 -26.37 -17.85 28.01
N ALA A 504 -27.31 -18.69 28.47
CA ALA A 504 -27.35 -19.14 29.83
C ALA A 504 -26.27 -20.21 30.06
N CYS A 505 -25.35 -19.93 30.99
CA CYS A 505 -24.29 -20.85 31.38
C CYS A 505 -24.30 -21.04 32.88
N SER A 506 -24.35 -22.30 33.31
CA SER A 506 -24.21 -22.65 34.71
C SER A 506 -22.74 -22.69 35.09
N VAL A 507 -22.31 -21.80 35.98
CA VAL A 507 -20.93 -21.74 36.46
C VAL A 507 -20.78 -22.36 37.84
N PRO A 508 -19.60 -22.91 38.20
CA PRO A 508 -19.35 -23.45 39.56
C PRO A 508 -19.61 -22.39 40.64
N ARG A 509 -20.04 -22.83 41.82
CA ARG A 509 -20.42 -21.95 42.95
C ARG A 509 -19.26 -20.98 43.33
N ALA A 510 -18.03 -21.46 43.35
CA ALA A 510 -16.87 -20.62 43.66
C ALA A 510 -16.66 -19.49 42.65
N VAL A 511 -16.84 -19.76 41.34
CA VAL A 511 -16.77 -18.76 40.28
C VAL A 511 -17.95 -17.79 40.38
N ALA A 512 -19.15 -18.28 40.68
CA ALA A 512 -20.33 -17.43 40.86
C ALA A 512 -20.14 -16.46 42.04
N ALA A 513 -19.62 -16.93 43.18
CA ALA A 513 -19.32 -16.08 44.33
C ALA A 513 -18.27 -14.98 44.02
N ALA A 514 -17.20 -15.34 43.29
CA ALA A 514 -16.21 -14.36 42.87
C ALA A 514 -16.80 -13.31 41.91
N ARG A 515 -17.65 -13.73 40.99
CA ARG A 515 -18.39 -12.88 40.06
C ARG A 515 -19.30 -11.90 40.82
N ASP A 516 -20.09 -12.40 41.77
CA ASP A 516 -21.07 -11.60 42.51
C ASP A 516 -20.37 -10.57 43.41
N ALA A 517 -19.23 -10.93 44.02
CA ALA A 517 -18.37 -9.98 44.75
C ALA A 517 -17.82 -8.87 43.87
N PHE A 518 -17.43 -9.19 42.62
CA PHE A 518 -17.00 -8.15 41.66
C PHE A 518 -18.17 -7.24 41.26
N VAL A 519 -19.37 -7.77 41.07
CA VAL A 519 -20.57 -6.98 40.75
C VAL A 519 -20.87 -5.98 41.88
N GLU A 520 -20.80 -6.39 43.12
CA GLU A 520 -21.00 -5.54 44.30
C GLU A 520 -19.95 -4.43 44.34
N PHE A 521 -18.66 -4.74 44.17
CA PHE A 521 -17.59 -3.78 44.08
C PHE A 521 -17.81 -2.76 42.92
N TYR A 522 -18.19 -3.25 41.75
CA TYR A 522 -18.41 -2.39 40.60
C TYR A 522 -19.59 -1.43 40.79
N LEU A 523 -20.70 -1.92 41.30
CA LEU A 523 -21.93 -1.14 41.54
C LEU A 523 -21.74 -0.12 42.67
N SER A 524 -20.90 -0.41 43.67
CA SER A 524 -20.55 0.55 44.72
C SER A 524 -19.85 1.79 44.17
N LYS A 525 -19.05 1.63 43.09
CA LYS A 525 -18.33 2.73 42.43
C LYS A 525 -19.10 3.40 41.31
N HIS A 526 -19.97 2.68 40.62
CA HIS A 526 -20.65 3.14 39.42
C HIS A 526 -22.17 3.07 39.59
N GLY A 527 -22.77 4.12 40.15
CA GLY A 527 -24.23 4.23 40.26
C GLY A 527 -24.90 4.32 38.89
N GLY A 528 -26.01 3.62 38.70
CA GLY A 528 -26.83 3.68 37.49
C GLY A 528 -26.35 2.81 36.31
N ARG A 529 -25.25 2.05 36.46
CA ARG A 529 -24.79 1.11 35.43
C ARG A 529 -25.29 -0.31 35.72
N ARG A 530 -25.45 -1.10 34.66
CA ARG A 530 -25.86 -2.53 34.76
C ARG A 530 -24.79 -3.39 34.08
N LEU A 531 -24.35 -4.44 34.79
CA LEU A 531 -23.44 -5.44 34.24
C LEU A 531 -24.25 -6.65 33.74
N ALA A 532 -23.87 -7.12 32.54
CA ALA A 532 -24.36 -8.37 31.97
C ALA A 532 -23.16 -9.26 31.62
N TRP A 533 -23.10 -10.43 32.16
CA TRP A 533 -22.03 -11.39 31.90
C TRP A 533 -22.21 -12.04 30.52
N GLN A 534 -21.10 -12.23 29.79
CA GLN A 534 -21.05 -12.82 28.46
C GLN A 534 -20.23 -14.14 28.45
N PRO A 535 -20.77 -15.24 28.94
CA PRO A 535 -20.06 -16.52 29.02
C PRO A 535 -19.62 -17.05 27.66
N GLY A 536 -20.36 -16.72 26.57
CA GLY A 536 -20.04 -17.13 25.21
C GLY A 536 -18.75 -16.50 24.63
N MET A 537 -18.17 -15.51 25.29
CA MET A 537 -16.87 -14.92 24.91
C MET A 537 -15.68 -15.55 25.65
N GLY A 538 -15.95 -16.43 26.63
CA GLY A 538 -14.94 -17.11 27.43
C GLY A 538 -14.55 -18.48 26.88
N SER A 539 -13.45 -19.02 27.39
CA SER A 539 -13.00 -20.39 27.19
C SER A 539 -12.67 -21.02 28.56
N ALA A 540 -12.82 -22.32 28.68
CA ALA A 540 -12.45 -23.06 29.87
C ALA A 540 -11.58 -24.27 29.49
N GLU A 541 -10.48 -24.45 30.22
CA GLU A 541 -9.64 -25.64 30.14
C GLU A 541 -9.96 -26.55 31.30
N LEU A 542 -10.31 -27.77 31.01
CA LEU A 542 -10.63 -28.79 32.02
C LEU A 542 -9.56 -29.87 32.04
N ARG A 543 -8.93 -30.06 33.17
CA ARG A 543 -8.01 -31.18 33.42
C ARG A 543 -8.77 -32.27 34.16
N ALA A 544 -9.13 -33.35 33.48
CA ALA A 544 -9.71 -34.53 34.08
C ALA A 544 -8.60 -35.49 34.53
N VAL A 545 -8.66 -35.93 35.80
CA VAL A 545 -7.80 -36.97 36.34
C VAL A 545 -8.70 -38.18 36.56
N PHE A 546 -8.57 -39.17 35.68
CA PHE A 546 -9.24 -40.46 35.86
C PHE A 546 -8.34 -41.30 36.76
N GLY A 547 -8.80 -41.58 37.98
CA GLY A 547 -8.14 -42.55 38.87
C GLY A 547 -8.18 -43.95 38.22
N LEU A 548 -7.03 -44.59 38.12
CA LEU A 548 -6.90 -46.02 37.78
C LEU A 548 -7.28 -46.87 38.99
#